data_246e44d761338f004e5fec80335eea54
#
_entry.id   246e44d761338f004e5fec80335eea54
#
_cell.length_a   1.000
_cell.length_b   1.000
_cell.length_c   1.000
_cell.angle_alpha   90.00
_cell.angle_beta   90.00
_cell.angle_gamma   90.00
#
_symmetry.space_group_name_H-M   'P 1'
#
loop_
_entity.id
_entity.type
_entity.pdbx_description
1 polymer ?
#
loop_
_entity_poly.entity_id
_entity_poly.type
_entity_poly.pdbx_seq_one_letter_code
_entity_poly.pdbx_strand_id
1 'polypeptide(L)'
;MATIDRRELDRLERRGLQLTVLSAVFVLVLATGLAFFMYPLVFVHPEGNKWTLGVAFFGFCALTLLFLGYLFDRQRTFNELKQQLLAELERNVALQIQASADLLQSMPDQNHFWDRLSMEFRRALTMEKTLSLVLARAKPGPQASLNDQKSALSDAVKAMSRKLRPTDSIYHLSEDLFGIVLPETDTLNAKRIALRLQEDLQSVRARFGCTFDLSAHNYPDHVKSSHELEDIVKSMLAEKEEWAAQAETTAR
;
A
#
# COMPACT_ATOMS: atom_id res chain seq x y z
N MET A 1 -0.62 6.42 -1.89
CA MET A 1 -1.35 5.86 -3.05
C MET A 1 -2.83 5.96 -2.69
N ALA A 2 -3.63 6.70 -3.46
CA ALA A 2 -5.04 6.89 -3.14
C ALA A 2 -5.72 5.52 -3.14
N THR A 3 -6.33 5.15 -2.04
CA THR A 3 -7.26 4.02 -1.96
C THR A 3 -8.40 4.36 -2.91
N ILE A 4 -8.36 3.78 -4.10
CA ILE A 4 -9.49 3.87 -5.03
C ILE A 4 -10.65 3.22 -4.30
N ASP A 5 -11.58 4.03 -3.84
CA ASP A 5 -12.76 3.57 -3.09
C ASP A 5 -13.54 2.63 -4.03
N ARG A 6 -13.73 1.38 -3.60
CA ARG A 6 -14.54 0.39 -4.34
C ARG A 6 -15.90 0.97 -4.74
N ARG A 7 -16.44 1.87 -3.92
CA ARG A 7 -17.72 2.57 -4.20
C ARG A 7 -17.63 3.53 -5.40
N GLU A 8 -16.50 4.16 -5.64
CA GLU A 8 -16.29 5.00 -6.83
C GLU A 8 -16.13 4.16 -8.08
N LEU A 9 -15.41 3.04 -8.01
CA LEU A 9 -15.30 2.07 -9.10
C LEU A 9 -16.67 1.49 -9.49
N ASP A 10 -17.49 1.08 -8.53
CA ASP A 10 -18.85 0.59 -8.77
C ASP A 10 -19.76 1.66 -9.38
N ARG A 11 -19.60 2.93 -8.99
CA ARG A 11 -20.36 4.05 -9.58
C ARG A 11 -19.93 4.33 -11.03
N LEU A 12 -18.65 4.27 -11.33
CA LEU A 12 -18.13 4.43 -12.69
C LEU A 12 -18.55 3.26 -13.58
N GLU A 13 -18.57 2.04 -13.02
CA GLU A 13 -19.05 0.86 -13.74
C GLU A 13 -20.53 0.92 -14.10
N ARG A 14 -21.38 1.28 -13.14
CA ARG A 14 -22.82 1.49 -13.40
C ARG A 14 -23.06 2.58 -14.42
N ARG A 15 -22.33 3.70 -14.39
CA ARG A 15 -22.43 4.77 -15.39
C ARG A 15 -21.94 4.30 -16.77
N GLY A 16 -20.85 3.56 -16.84
CA GLY A 16 -20.34 2.99 -18.08
C GLY A 16 -21.34 2.01 -18.72
N LEU A 17 -21.90 1.10 -17.92
CA LEU A 17 -22.96 0.18 -18.36
C LEU A 17 -24.22 0.94 -18.81
N GLN A 18 -24.67 1.93 -18.06
CA GLN A 18 -25.83 2.75 -18.41
C GLN A 18 -25.63 3.50 -19.72
N LEU A 19 -24.46 4.09 -19.94
CA LEU A 19 -24.14 4.78 -21.20
C LEU A 19 -24.10 3.82 -22.40
N THR A 20 -23.54 2.63 -22.22
CA THR A 20 -23.48 1.62 -23.31
C THR A 20 -24.86 1.06 -23.61
N VAL A 21 -25.65 0.74 -22.60
CA VAL A 21 -27.04 0.29 -22.79
C VAL A 21 -27.88 1.40 -23.42
N LEU A 22 -27.74 2.64 -22.96
CA LEU A 22 -28.46 3.78 -23.50
C LEU A 22 -28.10 4.01 -24.98
N SER A 23 -26.81 3.92 -25.33
CA SER A 23 -26.35 4.06 -26.74
C SER A 23 -26.88 2.92 -27.62
N ALA A 24 -26.89 1.69 -27.12
CA ALA A 24 -27.43 0.53 -27.85
C ALA A 24 -28.94 0.67 -28.08
N VAL A 25 -29.69 1.09 -27.05
CA VAL A 25 -31.12 1.36 -27.15
C VAL A 25 -31.40 2.50 -28.13
N PHE A 26 -30.63 3.59 -28.07
CA PHE A 26 -30.76 4.71 -28.98
C PHE A 26 -30.55 4.30 -30.44
N VAL A 27 -29.50 3.53 -30.71
CA VAL A 27 -29.22 3.00 -32.06
C VAL A 27 -30.35 2.08 -32.53
N LEU A 28 -30.87 1.22 -31.66
CA LEU A 28 -31.96 0.30 -31.97
C LEU A 28 -33.25 1.04 -32.27
N VAL A 29 -33.61 2.07 -31.50
CA VAL A 29 -34.78 2.92 -31.74
C VAL A 29 -34.65 3.68 -33.04
N LEU A 30 -33.48 4.25 -33.33
CA LEU A 30 -33.23 4.98 -34.56
C LEU A 30 -33.29 4.06 -35.80
N ALA A 31 -32.70 2.85 -35.67
CA ALA A 31 -32.74 1.83 -36.73
C ALA A 31 -34.17 1.34 -37.00
N THR A 32 -34.95 1.10 -35.91
CA THR A 32 -36.37 0.67 -36.04
C THR A 32 -37.23 1.78 -36.66
N GLY A 33 -37.04 3.04 -36.26
CA GLY A 33 -37.73 4.18 -36.81
C GLY A 33 -37.47 4.37 -38.32
N LEU A 34 -36.17 4.24 -38.69
CA LEU A 34 -35.79 4.34 -40.09
C LEU A 34 -36.32 3.17 -40.95
N ALA A 35 -36.27 1.95 -40.40
CA ALA A 35 -36.84 0.77 -41.04
C ALA A 35 -38.36 0.91 -41.24
N PHE A 36 -39.08 1.42 -40.22
CA PHE A 36 -40.50 1.68 -40.30
C PHE A 36 -40.86 2.73 -41.37
N PHE A 37 -40.07 3.79 -41.47
CA PHE A 37 -40.24 4.83 -42.50
C PHE A 37 -39.92 4.32 -43.90
N MET A 38 -38.89 3.50 -44.05
CA MET A 38 -38.48 2.92 -45.33
C MET A 38 -39.43 1.80 -45.82
N TYR A 39 -40.10 1.07 -44.91
CA TYR A 39 -40.94 -0.06 -45.23
C TYR A 39 -42.07 0.29 -46.26
N PRO A 40 -42.90 1.35 -46.08
CA PRO A 40 -43.95 1.72 -47.05
C PRO A 40 -43.37 2.18 -48.39
N LEU A 41 -42.20 2.85 -48.39
CA LEU A 41 -41.54 3.30 -49.62
C LEU A 41 -41.04 2.13 -50.47
N VAL A 42 -40.54 1.06 -49.82
CA VAL A 42 -39.96 -0.11 -50.50
C VAL A 42 -41.04 -1.09 -50.96
N PHE A 43 -42.06 -1.35 -50.09
CA PHE A 43 -42.99 -2.45 -50.28
C PHE A 43 -44.42 -2.02 -50.68
N VAL A 44 -44.87 -0.81 -50.30
CA VAL A 44 -46.27 -0.39 -50.50
C VAL A 44 -46.43 0.52 -51.74
N HIS A 45 -45.53 1.50 -51.90
CA HIS A 45 -45.61 2.47 -53.02
C HIS A 45 -44.29 2.63 -53.75
N PRO A 46 -43.84 1.64 -54.52
CA PRO A 46 -42.56 1.72 -55.17
C PRO A 46 -42.66 2.59 -56.46
N GLU A 47 -42.36 3.88 -56.34
CA GLU A 47 -42.27 4.80 -57.51
C GLU A 47 -40.90 4.72 -58.23
N GLY A 48 -39.98 3.85 -57.78
CA GLY A 48 -38.65 3.68 -58.37
C GLY A 48 -38.27 2.23 -58.63
N ASN A 49 -37.00 2.00 -58.97
CA ASN A 49 -36.44 0.66 -59.16
C ASN A 49 -36.55 -0.18 -57.89
N LYS A 50 -37.55 -1.07 -57.81
CA LYS A 50 -37.87 -1.91 -56.64
C LYS A 50 -36.65 -2.68 -56.11
N TRP A 51 -35.72 -3.06 -56.96
CA TRP A 51 -34.55 -3.85 -56.63
C TRP A 51 -33.51 -3.04 -55.87
N THR A 52 -33.25 -1.78 -56.29
CA THR A 52 -32.30 -0.88 -55.60
C THR A 52 -32.76 -0.47 -54.22
N LEU A 53 -34.04 -0.19 -54.04
CA LEU A 53 -34.60 0.14 -52.73
C LEU A 53 -34.58 -1.05 -51.76
N GLY A 54 -34.90 -2.27 -52.25
CA GLY A 54 -34.83 -3.49 -51.46
C GLY A 54 -33.40 -3.78 -51.00
N VAL A 55 -32.41 -3.69 -51.88
CA VAL A 55 -31.00 -3.87 -51.52
C VAL A 55 -30.54 -2.85 -50.49
N ALA A 56 -30.92 -1.57 -50.60
CA ALA A 56 -30.61 -0.54 -49.63
C ALA A 56 -31.21 -0.84 -48.24
N PHE A 57 -32.45 -1.30 -48.18
CA PHE A 57 -33.10 -1.69 -46.91
C PHE A 57 -32.39 -2.84 -46.22
N PHE A 58 -32.14 -3.95 -46.94
CA PHE A 58 -31.44 -5.10 -46.36
C PHE A 58 -29.99 -4.77 -46.02
N GLY A 59 -29.30 -3.94 -46.81
CA GLY A 59 -27.96 -3.45 -46.49
C GLY A 59 -27.91 -2.64 -45.19
N PHE A 60 -28.91 -1.76 -45.00
CA PHE A 60 -29.03 -1.02 -43.74
C PHE A 60 -29.27 -1.93 -42.51
N CYS A 61 -30.18 -2.91 -42.66
CA CYS A 61 -30.42 -3.89 -41.57
C CYS A 61 -29.15 -4.69 -41.22
N ALA A 62 -28.42 -5.16 -42.23
CA ALA A 62 -27.17 -5.88 -42.04
C ALA A 62 -26.12 -5.04 -41.32
N LEU A 63 -25.96 -3.76 -41.75
CA LEU A 63 -24.99 -2.82 -41.14
C LEU A 63 -25.35 -2.51 -39.68
N THR A 64 -26.64 -2.38 -39.36
CA THR A 64 -27.10 -2.17 -37.98
C THR A 64 -26.80 -3.37 -37.11
N LEU A 65 -27.02 -4.59 -37.59
CA LEU A 65 -26.71 -5.82 -36.86
C LEU A 65 -25.20 -5.98 -36.63
N LEU A 66 -24.39 -5.68 -37.65
CA LEU A 66 -22.92 -5.69 -37.51
C LEU A 66 -22.44 -4.66 -36.48
N PHE A 67 -23.04 -3.46 -36.49
CA PHE A 67 -22.68 -2.43 -35.51
C PHE A 67 -23.07 -2.81 -34.09
N LEU A 68 -24.22 -3.42 -33.86
CA LEU A 68 -24.63 -3.94 -32.57
C LEU A 68 -23.68 -5.07 -32.11
N GLY A 69 -23.31 -5.98 -33.01
CA GLY A 69 -22.32 -7.03 -32.72
C GLY A 69 -20.98 -6.46 -32.34
N TYR A 70 -20.49 -5.45 -33.05
CA TYR A 70 -19.25 -4.76 -32.72
C TYR A 70 -19.29 -4.08 -31.33
N LEU A 71 -20.38 -3.42 -30.96
CA LEU A 71 -20.55 -2.79 -29.66
C LEU A 71 -20.50 -3.85 -28.53
N PHE A 72 -21.12 -4.99 -28.76
CA PHE A 72 -21.14 -6.09 -27.79
C PHE A 72 -19.75 -6.74 -27.59
N ASP A 73 -19.06 -6.97 -28.70
CA ASP A 73 -17.68 -7.51 -28.66
C ASP A 73 -16.71 -6.55 -27.98
N ARG A 74 -16.78 -5.27 -28.29
CA ARG A 74 -15.98 -4.22 -27.65
C ARG A 74 -16.22 -4.18 -26.13
N GLN A 75 -17.46 -4.36 -25.69
CA GLN A 75 -17.79 -4.37 -24.27
C GLN A 75 -17.20 -5.58 -23.54
N ARG A 76 -17.20 -6.74 -24.17
CA ARG A 76 -16.58 -7.97 -23.62
C ARG A 76 -15.09 -7.78 -23.43
N THR A 77 -14.39 -7.31 -24.45
CA THR A 77 -12.94 -7.08 -24.41
C THR A 77 -12.57 -6.06 -23.31
N PHE A 78 -13.37 -5.00 -23.16
CA PHE A 78 -13.14 -4.02 -22.09
C PHE A 78 -13.30 -4.62 -20.69
N ASN A 79 -14.30 -5.47 -20.48
CA ASN A 79 -14.54 -6.13 -19.21
C ASN A 79 -13.43 -7.14 -18.88
N GLU A 80 -12.96 -7.89 -19.86
CA GLU A 80 -11.82 -8.83 -19.69
C GLU A 80 -10.53 -8.10 -19.32
N LEU A 81 -10.22 -7.01 -20.01
CA LEU A 81 -9.03 -6.19 -19.71
C LEU A 81 -9.10 -5.60 -18.31
N LYS A 82 -10.28 -5.14 -17.89
CA LYS A 82 -10.50 -4.62 -16.54
C LYS A 82 -10.30 -5.69 -15.48
N GLN A 83 -10.82 -6.91 -15.69
CA GLN A 83 -10.63 -8.02 -14.77
C GLN A 83 -9.14 -8.42 -14.65
N GLN A 84 -8.43 -8.46 -15.78
CA GLN A 84 -6.99 -8.73 -15.78
C GLN A 84 -6.22 -7.66 -14.99
N LEU A 85 -6.55 -6.38 -15.18
CA LEU A 85 -5.92 -5.29 -14.46
C LEU A 85 -6.17 -5.38 -12.95
N LEU A 86 -7.39 -5.69 -12.54
CA LEU A 86 -7.73 -5.85 -11.12
C LEU A 86 -6.98 -7.05 -10.51
N ALA A 87 -6.94 -8.18 -11.21
CA ALA A 87 -6.19 -9.36 -10.76
C ALA A 87 -4.69 -9.09 -10.61
N GLU A 88 -4.09 -8.34 -11.56
CA GLU A 88 -2.69 -7.92 -11.48
C GLU A 88 -2.44 -6.96 -10.30
N LEU A 89 -3.35 -6.02 -10.05
CA LEU A 89 -3.24 -5.11 -8.89
C LEU A 89 -3.33 -5.88 -7.57
N GLU A 90 -4.28 -6.81 -7.43
CA GLU A 90 -4.40 -7.67 -6.25
C GLU A 90 -3.15 -8.52 -6.04
N ARG A 91 -2.60 -9.10 -7.11
CA ARG A 91 -1.36 -9.87 -7.05
C ARG A 91 -0.17 -9.03 -6.62
N ASN A 92 -0.04 -7.80 -7.17
CA ASN A 92 1.03 -6.88 -6.79
C ASN A 92 0.93 -6.48 -5.30
N VAL A 93 -0.27 -6.21 -4.79
CA VAL A 93 -0.49 -5.91 -3.38
C VAL A 93 -0.13 -7.11 -2.50
N ALA A 94 -0.55 -8.33 -2.88
CA ALA A 94 -0.20 -9.54 -2.14
C ALA A 94 1.32 -9.78 -2.10
N LEU A 95 2.01 -9.62 -3.22
CA LEU A 95 3.48 -9.74 -3.29
C LEU A 95 4.18 -8.67 -2.44
N GLN A 96 3.66 -7.45 -2.42
CA GLN A 96 4.21 -6.37 -1.59
C GLN A 96 4.06 -6.66 -0.10
N ILE A 97 2.91 -7.19 0.33
CA ILE A 97 2.65 -7.60 1.72
C ILE A 97 3.60 -8.75 2.10
N GLN A 98 3.75 -9.75 1.24
CA GLN A 98 4.64 -10.87 1.48
C GLN A 98 6.10 -10.41 1.59
N ALA A 99 6.60 -9.61 0.65
CA ALA A 99 7.95 -9.06 0.71
C ALA A 99 8.20 -8.19 1.96
N SER A 100 7.14 -7.52 2.46
CA SER A 100 7.22 -6.75 3.69
C SER A 100 7.33 -7.65 4.93
N ALA A 101 6.57 -8.74 4.97
CA ALA A 101 6.65 -9.73 6.04
C ALA A 101 8.01 -10.44 6.05
N ASP A 102 8.48 -10.87 4.88
CA ASP A 102 9.78 -11.55 4.72
C ASP A 102 10.94 -10.66 5.19
N LEU A 103 10.89 -9.35 4.88
CA LEU A 103 11.91 -8.41 5.36
C LEU A 103 11.95 -8.33 6.89
N LEU A 104 10.80 -8.16 7.54
CA LEU A 104 10.73 -8.06 9.01
C LEU A 104 11.15 -9.38 9.67
N GLN A 105 10.79 -10.51 9.09
CA GLN A 105 11.16 -11.84 9.59
C GLN A 105 12.65 -12.15 9.40
N SER A 106 13.29 -11.60 8.37
CA SER A 106 14.73 -11.77 8.12
C SER A 106 15.61 -10.85 8.96
N MET A 107 15.03 -9.89 9.69
CA MET A 107 15.80 -9.01 10.58
C MET A 107 16.33 -9.78 11.78
N PRO A 108 17.55 -9.41 12.27
CA PRO A 108 18.05 -9.93 13.52
C PRO A 108 17.10 -9.62 14.67
N ASP A 109 16.85 -10.63 15.49
CA ASP A 109 15.91 -10.60 16.60
C ASP A 109 16.51 -9.98 17.88
N GLN A 110 15.73 -10.02 18.95
CA GLN A 110 16.10 -9.53 20.26
C GLN A 110 17.34 -10.25 20.84
N ASN A 111 17.54 -11.55 20.57
CA ASN A 111 18.70 -12.28 21.08
C ASN A 111 20.00 -11.77 20.45
N HIS A 112 19.99 -11.62 19.14
CA HIS A 112 21.13 -11.04 18.40
C HIS A 112 21.40 -9.59 18.83
N PHE A 113 20.35 -8.85 19.18
CA PHE A 113 20.51 -7.49 19.72
C PHE A 113 21.27 -7.49 21.05
N TRP A 114 20.88 -8.36 22.02
CA TRP A 114 21.55 -8.42 23.31
C TRP A 114 23.01 -8.81 23.17
N ASP A 115 23.30 -9.79 22.33
CA ASP A 115 24.68 -10.22 22.07
C ASP A 115 25.50 -9.07 21.49
N ARG A 116 24.97 -8.37 20.51
CA ARG A 116 25.66 -7.25 19.88
C ARG A 116 25.85 -6.09 20.84
N LEU A 117 24.83 -5.71 21.58
CA LEU A 117 24.88 -4.63 22.56
C LEU A 117 25.96 -4.89 23.61
N SER A 118 25.97 -6.10 24.17
CA SER A 118 26.97 -6.51 25.17
C SER A 118 28.39 -6.49 24.61
N MET A 119 28.58 -6.97 23.39
CA MET A 119 29.88 -6.96 22.72
C MET A 119 30.38 -5.53 22.47
N GLU A 120 29.54 -4.66 21.89
CA GLU A 120 29.92 -3.28 21.59
C GLU A 120 30.11 -2.45 22.88
N PHE A 121 29.33 -2.73 23.92
CA PHE A 121 29.54 -2.09 25.24
C PHE A 121 30.88 -2.43 25.82
N ARG A 122 31.27 -3.71 25.82
CA ARG A 122 32.61 -4.14 26.27
C ARG A 122 33.72 -3.51 25.45
N ARG A 123 33.53 -3.42 24.14
CA ARG A 123 34.47 -2.77 23.23
C ARG A 123 34.61 -1.27 23.53
N ALA A 124 33.50 -0.59 23.74
CA ALA A 124 33.48 0.83 24.10
C ALA A 124 34.20 1.07 25.44
N LEU A 125 33.96 0.24 26.42
CA LEU A 125 34.63 0.31 27.73
C LEU A 125 36.15 0.09 27.62
N THR A 126 36.58 -0.93 26.85
CA THR A 126 38.01 -1.28 26.72
C THR A 126 38.80 -0.26 25.91
N MET A 127 38.14 0.35 24.91
CA MET A 127 38.78 1.30 23.99
C MET A 127 38.53 2.77 24.36
N GLU A 128 37.84 3.04 25.48
CA GLU A 128 37.45 4.37 25.94
C GLU A 128 36.66 5.15 24.84
N LYS A 129 35.81 4.43 24.10
CA LYS A 129 34.99 4.99 23.04
C LYS A 129 33.54 5.13 23.47
N THR A 130 32.80 5.94 22.71
CA THR A 130 31.37 6.15 22.92
C THR A 130 30.55 5.07 22.24
N LEU A 131 29.39 4.77 22.80
CA LEU A 131 28.38 3.90 22.21
C LEU A 131 27.02 4.56 22.32
N SER A 132 26.26 4.61 21.24
CA SER A 132 24.89 5.08 21.29
C SER A 132 23.91 3.99 20.91
N LEU A 133 22.74 4.03 21.55
CA LEU A 133 21.59 3.21 21.28
C LEU A 133 20.42 4.13 20.89
N VAL A 134 19.82 3.89 19.75
CA VAL A 134 18.57 4.56 19.35
C VAL A 134 17.46 3.53 19.36
N LEU A 135 16.38 3.82 20.08
CA LEU A 135 15.18 3.01 20.10
C LEU A 135 14.10 3.72 19.31
N ALA A 136 13.46 3.02 18.38
CA ALA A 136 12.41 3.54 17.52
C ALA A 136 11.14 2.73 17.74
N ARG A 137 10.11 3.34 18.32
CA ARG A 137 8.81 2.72 18.53
C ARG A 137 7.81 3.23 17.49
N ALA A 138 7.15 2.30 16.81
CA ALA A 138 6.07 2.57 15.88
C ALA A 138 4.72 2.51 16.61
N LYS A 139 3.93 3.57 16.53
CA LYS A 139 2.56 3.60 17.04
C LYS A 139 1.60 3.59 15.85
N PRO A 140 0.76 2.54 15.69
CA PRO A 140 -0.20 2.47 14.60
C PRO A 140 -1.23 3.58 14.74
N GLY A 141 -1.71 4.08 13.61
CA GLY A 141 -2.84 5.00 13.58
C GLY A 141 -4.16 4.30 13.94
N PRO A 142 -5.18 5.02 14.40
CA PRO A 142 -6.42 4.44 14.91
C PRO A 142 -7.25 3.67 13.85
N GLN A 143 -6.94 3.82 12.57
CA GLN A 143 -7.64 3.15 11.46
C GLN A 143 -6.74 2.23 10.63
N ALA A 144 -5.52 1.97 11.09
CA ALA A 144 -4.56 1.16 10.33
C ALA A 144 -4.94 -0.33 10.39
N SER A 145 -5.08 -0.98 9.24
CA SER A 145 -5.23 -2.43 9.17
C SER A 145 -3.92 -3.14 9.56
N LEU A 146 -3.99 -4.41 9.96
CA LEU A 146 -2.79 -5.22 10.27
C LEU A 146 -1.81 -5.27 9.08
N ASN A 147 -2.31 -5.29 7.86
CA ASN A 147 -1.49 -5.29 6.66
C ASN A 147 -0.81 -3.93 6.43
N ASP A 148 -1.51 -2.83 6.71
CA ASP A 148 -0.94 -1.49 6.63
C ASP A 148 0.15 -1.30 7.68
N GLN A 149 -0.04 -1.85 8.89
CA GLN A 149 0.97 -1.83 9.96
C GLN A 149 2.25 -2.56 9.53
N LYS A 150 2.14 -3.80 9.01
CA LYS A 150 3.30 -4.56 8.52
C LYS A 150 4.01 -3.84 7.38
N SER A 151 3.26 -3.25 6.46
CA SER A 151 3.83 -2.47 5.35
C SER A 151 4.52 -1.20 5.85
N ALA A 152 3.94 -0.50 6.82
CA ALA A 152 4.53 0.68 7.45
C ALA A 152 5.83 0.35 8.16
N LEU A 153 5.87 -0.75 8.93
CA LEU A 153 7.09 -1.20 9.61
C LEU A 153 8.19 -1.59 8.62
N SER A 154 7.85 -2.30 7.56
CA SER A 154 8.80 -2.65 6.50
C SER A 154 9.37 -1.41 5.79
N ASP A 155 8.52 -0.45 5.44
CA ASP A 155 8.97 0.79 4.81
C ASP A 155 9.79 1.64 5.80
N ALA A 156 9.46 1.63 7.10
CA ALA A 156 10.24 2.28 8.15
C ALA A 156 11.64 1.67 8.28
N VAL A 157 11.74 0.33 8.32
CA VAL A 157 13.04 -0.36 8.35
C VAL A 157 13.88 -0.03 7.14
N LYS A 158 13.30 -0.02 5.93
CA LYS A 158 14.01 0.38 4.70
C LYS A 158 14.51 1.83 4.77
N ALA A 159 13.69 2.74 5.30
CA ALA A 159 14.05 4.14 5.45
C ALA A 159 15.21 4.30 6.46
N MET A 160 15.11 3.64 7.62
CA MET A 160 16.17 3.66 8.64
C MET A 160 17.47 3.05 8.13
N SER A 161 17.42 1.86 7.52
CA SER A 161 18.61 1.16 7.03
C SER A 161 19.40 1.94 5.99
N ARG A 162 18.76 2.75 5.17
CA ARG A 162 19.44 3.59 4.14
C ARG A 162 20.33 4.67 4.73
N LYS A 163 20.12 5.05 5.98
CA LYS A 163 20.85 6.13 6.66
C LYS A 163 21.91 5.64 7.63
N LEU A 164 21.90 4.36 7.92
CA LEU A 164 22.86 3.72 8.81
C LEU A 164 24.18 3.44 8.08
N ARG A 165 25.28 3.50 8.82
CA ARG A 165 26.61 3.11 8.35
C ARG A 165 26.74 1.59 8.33
N PRO A 166 27.71 1.02 7.60
CA PRO A 166 27.98 -0.43 7.64
C PRO A 166 28.34 -0.98 9.04
N THR A 167 28.80 -0.11 9.94
CA THR A 167 29.12 -0.44 11.33
C THR A 167 27.88 -0.44 12.23
N ASP A 168 26.86 0.31 11.85
CA ASP A 168 25.61 0.44 12.60
C ASP A 168 24.73 -0.79 12.34
N SER A 169 23.93 -1.16 13.31
CA SER A 169 23.11 -2.37 13.22
C SER A 169 21.69 -2.08 13.70
N ILE A 170 20.69 -2.58 12.96
CA ILE A 170 19.28 -2.46 13.33
C ILE A 170 18.70 -3.83 13.66
N TYR A 171 17.85 -3.90 14.68
CA TYR A 171 17.26 -5.11 15.24
C TYR A 171 15.77 -4.94 15.44
N HIS A 172 15.03 -6.01 15.26
CA HIS A 172 13.60 -6.09 15.54
C HIS A 172 13.38 -6.64 16.95
N LEU A 173 13.06 -5.79 17.92
CA LEU A 173 12.95 -6.16 19.33
C LEU A 173 11.56 -6.65 19.70
N SER A 174 10.54 -6.04 19.15
CA SER A 174 9.14 -6.45 19.27
C SER A 174 8.35 -6.00 18.04
N GLU A 175 7.06 -6.34 17.95
CA GLU A 175 6.20 -5.99 16.80
C GLU A 175 6.23 -4.50 16.43
N ASP A 176 6.51 -3.63 17.38
CA ASP A 176 6.47 -2.18 17.24
C ASP A 176 7.79 -1.48 17.59
N LEU A 177 8.80 -2.21 18.09
CA LEU A 177 10.04 -1.65 18.63
C LEU A 177 11.26 -2.13 17.85
N PHE A 178 12.07 -1.18 17.42
CA PHE A 178 13.37 -1.41 16.78
C PHE A 178 14.49 -0.84 17.64
N GLY A 179 15.60 -1.57 17.72
CA GLY A 179 16.83 -1.13 18.38
C GLY A 179 17.93 -0.89 17.34
N ILE A 180 18.60 0.25 17.42
CA ILE A 180 19.70 0.62 16.53
C ILE A 180 20.95 0.84 17.36
N VAL A 181 21.95 0.00 17.18
CA VAL A 181 23.25 0.09 17.86
C VAL A 181 24.20 0.90 16.98
N LEU A 182 24.75 1.98 17.53
CA LEU A 182 25.63 2.94 16.87
C LEU A 182 27.00 2.96 17.57
N PRO A 183 27.94 2.10 17.16
CA PRO A 183 29.28 2.08 17.73
C PRO A 183 30.04 3.39 17.44
N GLU A 184 30.91 3.79 18.37
CA GLU A 184 31.77 4.98 18.22
C GLU A 184 31.00 6.25 17.87
N THR A 185 29.79 6.39 18.41
CA THR A 185 28.91 7.54 18.15
C THR A 185 28.63 8.26 19.46
N ASP A 186 28.96 9.55 19.50
CA ASP A 186 28.70 10.42 20.64
C ASP A 186 27.25 10.90 20.72
N THR A 187 26.89 11.54 21.83
CA THR A 187 25.54 12.06 22.09
C THR A 187 25.04 13.01 21.01
N LEU A 188 25.91 13.90 20.51
CA LEU A 188 25.51 14.89 19.52
C LEU A 188 25.20 14.23 18.17
N ASN A 189 26.06 13.32 17.74
CA ASN A 189 25.87 12.59 16.49
C ASN A 189 24.70 11.61 16.57
N ALA A 190 24.48 10.95 17.72
CA ALA A 190 23.31 10.11 17.94
C ALA A 190 21.99 10.90 17.81
N LYS A 191 21.92 12.09 18.41
CA LYS A 191 20.77 13.00 18.26
C LYS A 191 20.55 13.44 16.80
N ARG A 192 21.63 13.74 16.08
CA ARG A 192 21.55 14.08 14.63
C ARG A 192 21.04 12.90 13.80
N ILE A 193 21.49 11.70 14.09
CA ILE A 193 21.02 10.48 13.43
C ILE A 193 19.54 10.29 13.73
N ALA A 194 19.11 10.37 14.99
CA ALA A 194 17.72 10.24 15.38
C ALA A 194 16.81 11.26 14.69
N LEU A 195 17.23 12.53 14.58
CA LEU A 195 16.48 13.56 13.84
C LEU A 195 16.36 13.24 12.35
N ARG A 196 17.44 12.79 11.70
CA ARG A 196 17.38 12.37 10.28
C ARG A 196 16.47 11.17 10.06
N LEU A 197 16.52 10.19 10.97
CA LEU A 197 15.60 9.06 10.93
C LEU A 197 14.15 9.51 11.08
N GLN A 198 13.90 10.46 11.98
CA GLN A 198 12.56 11.02 12.20
C GLN A 198 12.04 11.75 10.96
N GLU A 199 12.90 12.51 10.25
CA GLU A 199 12.55 13.17 8.99
C GLU A 199 12.17 12.16 7.90
N ASP A 200 12.98 11.10 7.71
CA ASP A 200 12.69 10.07 6.71
C ASP A 200 11.42 9.27 7.04
N LEU A 201 11.15 9.04 8.32
CA LEU A 201 9.93 8.38 8.81
C LEU A 201 8.67 9.24 8.64
N GLN A 202 8.79 10.55 8.41
CA GLN A 202 7.62 11.39 8.08
C GLN A 202 6.94 10.97 6.79
N SER A 203 7.69 10.47 5.81
CA SER A 203 7.12 9.95 4.56
C SER A 203 6.26 8.69 4.80
N VAL A 204 6.71 7.82 5.70
CA VAL A 204 5.98 6.62 6.12
C VAL A 204 4.74 7.01 6.94
N ARG A 205 4.88 7.98 7.85
CA ARG A 205 3.77 8.56 8.62
C ARG A 205 2.68 9.12 7.71
N ALA A 206 3.05 9.91 6.71
CA ALA A 206 2.10 10.51 5.77
C ALA A 206 1.35 9.46 4.94
N ARG A 207 1.99 8.34 4.66
CA ARG A 207 1.41 7.26 3.83
C ARG A 207 0.49 6.33 4.61
N PHE A 208 0.87 5.95 5.83
CA PHE A 208 0.19 4.91 6.62
C PHE A 208 -0.50 5.44 7.89
N GLY A 209 -0.36 6.73 8.21
CA GLY A 209 -0.94 7.33 9.41
C GLY A 209 -0.32 6.85 10.73
N CYS A 210 0.82 6.15 10.69
CA CYS A 210 1.54 5.70 11.88
C CYS A 210 2.50 6.79 12.38
N THR A 211 2.77 6.82 13.69
CA THR A 211 3.75 7.72 14.30
C THR A 211 4.94 6.92 14.82
N PHE A 212 6.11 7.58 14.88
CA PHE A 212 7.34 6.96 15.34
C PHE A 212 7.94 7.83 16.44
N ASP A 213 8.17 7.22 17.60
CA ASP A 213 8.86 7.85 18.73
C ASP A 213 10.29 7.33 18.76
N LEU A 214 11.26 8.25 18.72
CA LEU A 214 12.68 7.90 18.76
C LEU A 214 13.29 8.41 20.06
N SER A 215 14.00 7.54 20.76
CA SER A 215 14.82 7.89 21.94
C SER A 215 16.27 7.51 21.67
N ALA A 216 17.21 8.34 22.13
CA ALA A 216 18.64 8.11 21.95
C ALA A 216 19.33 8.11 23.32
N HIS A 217 20.07 7.04 23.61
CA HIS A 217 20.83 6.84 24.83
C HIS A 217 22.31 6.65 24.49
N ASN A 218 23.18 7.27 25.25
CA ASN A 218 24.61 7.26 24.96
C ASN A 218 25.42 6.86 26.18
N TYR A 219 26.44 6.03 25.96
CA TYR A 219 27.52 5.78 26.89
C TYR A 219 28.73 6.65 26.51
N PRO A 220 29.38 7.37 27.43
CA PRO A 220 29.15 7.36 28.89
C PRO A 220 28.22 8.48 29.39
N ASP A 221 27.64 9.36 28.52
CA ASP A 221 26.96 10.58 28.96
C ASP A 221 25.63 10.33 29.67
N HIS A 222 24.80 9.43 29.14
CA HIS A 222 23.46 9.15 29.66
C HIS A 222 23.43 7.89 30.54
N VAL A 223 24.27 6.91 30.23
CA VAL A 223 24.36 5.62 30.92
C VAL A 223 25.81 5.27 31.22
N LYS A 224 26.04 4.62 32.34
CA LYS A 224 27.39 4.25 32.80
C LYS A 224 27.64 2.75 32.79
N SER A 225 26.61 1.93 32.68
CA SER A 225 26.69 0.48 32.67
C SER A 225 25.85 -0.16 31.59
N SER A 226 26.20 -1.40 31.21
CA SER A 226 25.38 -2.17 30.26
C SER A 226 24.00 -2.49 30.83
N HIS A 227 23.92 -2.67 32.17
CA HIS A 227 22.67 -2.95 32.86
C HIS A 227 21.67 -1.79 32.73
N GLU A 228 22.13 -0.54 32.83
CA GLU A 228 21.27 0.63 32.64
C GLU A 228 20.71 0.68 31.21
N LEU A 229 21.51 0.32 30.18
CA LEU A 229 21.01 0.21 28.79
C LEU A 229 19.98 -0.91 28.66
N GLU A 230 20.24 -2.05 29.27
CA GLU A 230 19.32 -3.18 29.29
C GLU A 230 17.99 -2.81 29.96
N ASP A 231 18.04 -2.12 31.11
CA ASP A 231 16.84 -1.70 31.83
C ASP A 231 15.99 -0.71 31.03
N ILE A 232 16.62 0.21 30.29
CA ILE A 232 15.93 1.11 29.39
C ILE A 232 15.17 0.32 28.31
N VAL A 233 15.82 -0.64 27.67
CA VAL A 233 15.19 -1.46 26.64
C VAL A 233 14.08 -2.33 27.23
N LYS A 234 14.31 -2.96 28.39
CA LYS A 234 13.31 -3.77 29.08
C LYS A 234 12.10 -2.95 29.50
N SER A 235 12.29 -1.72 30.00
CA SER A 235 11.18 -0.83 30.35
C SER A 235 10.33 -0.49 29.12
N MET A 236 10.98 -0.21 27.99
CA MET A 236 10.26 0.04 26.73
C MET A 236 9.53 -1.20 26.21
N LEU A 237 10.06 -2.41 26.42
CA LEU A 237 9.36 -3.64 26.06
C LEU A 237 8.13 -3.89 26.97
N ALA A 238 8.25 -3.62 28.28
CA ALA A 238 7.19 -3.81 29.27
C ALA A 238 6.02 -2.82 29.11
N GLU A 239 6.27 -1.57 28.71
CA GLU A 239 5.21 -0.59 28.45
C GLU A 239 4.15 -1.06 27.45
N LYS A 240 4.52 -1.95 26.53
CA LYS A 240 3.56 -2.53 25.57
C LYS A 240 2.56 -3.46 26.23
N GLU A 241 3.03 -4.28 27.18
CA GLU A 241 2.17 -5.26 27.87
C GLU A 241 1.09 -4.54 28.69
N GLU A 242 1.44 -3.43 29.33
CA GLU A 242 0.49 -2.60 30.09
C GLU A 242 -0.54 -1.92 29.15
N TRP A 243 -0.10 -1.42 27.99
CA TRP A 243 -0.98 -0.78 27.01
C TRP A 243 -1.95 -1.77 26.36
N ALA A 244 -1.49 -2.97 26.03
CA ALA A 244 -2.31 -4.04 25.50
C ALA A 244 -3.38 -4.50 26.51
N ALA A 245 -2.98 -4.64 27.77
CA ALA A 245 -3.87 -5.01 28.87
C ALA A 245 -4.94 -3.92 29.14
N GLN A 246 -4.57 -2.63 29.04
CA GLN A 246 -5.52 -1.52 29.20
C GLN A 246 -6.51 -1.42 28.03
N ALA A 247 -6.07 -1.68 26.80
CA ALA A 247 -6.93 -1.68 25.62
C ALA A 247 -7.99 -2.78 25.66
N GLU A 248 -7.64 -3.99 26.14
CA GLU A 248 -8.58 -5.09 26.35
C GLU A 248 -9.60 -4.82 27.47
N THR A 249 -9.17 -4.10 28.51
CA THR A 249 -10.06 -3.75 29.65
C THR A 249 -11.06 -2.65 29.26
N THR A 250 -10.74 -1.77 28.32
CA THR A 250 -11.62 -0.67 27.87
C THR A 250 -12.59 -1.13 26.78
N ALA A 251 -12.36 -2.28 26.14
CA ALA A 251 -13.20 -2.85 25.09
C ALA A 251 -14.27 -3.84 25.63
N ARG A 252 -14.28 -4.08 26.96
CA ARG A 252 -15.33 -4.86 27.68
C ARG A 252 -16.34 -3.94 28.35
#